data_02fe5a4b8e1a25d1d95be73315a76c6f
#
_entry.id   02fe5a4b8e1a25d1d95be73315a76c6f
#
_cell.length_a   1.000
_cell.length_b   1.000
_cell.length_c   1.000
_cell.angle_alpha   90.00
_cell.angle_beta   90.00
_cell.angle_gamma   90.00
#
_symmetry.space_group_name_H-M   'P 1'
#
loop_
_entity.id
_entity.type
_entity.pdbx_description
1 polymer ?
#
loop_
_entity_poly.entity_id
_entity_poly.type
_entity_poly.pdbx_seq_one_letter_code
_entity_poly.pdbx_strand_id
1 'polypeptide(L)'
;MAINLNGPARQAAANLALAFQGDDSRAVEEAFVEMQMAIHDSVVQEYKDAIAANDSAILAQRGFRQLTTRETQYYNDVIAALRSANPRQEFANIMGDPSDTTVKTNTIPDKMMPETIFNEIMKNITESHQLLALIHPTSVGYITTWLRNKHTRQLAVWGEIETDIAGEVKSAFEVVSVRQGRLTCFMLIHRDTLALGPTFLDGYMRTVIAEAMACGMEYGVCTGKGVGGEPVGFDRDIHTGVSVNETTGYPRKTAVAVTSFEPAEYGAVVARLAKDEKGHVKQSVAGLTLVCNLNDYLTKVMPSTTVLNTEGRYVNDLFPIPTKVVTSEVITDGEALLILPNEYDLLIGGTRGLEYSDEVKFFEDQRAAKMVTYAFGKAHDNNSGLLLDISGLEPGYVNVKVKGTVKTKEQS
;
A
#
# COMPACT_ATOMS: atom_id res chain seq x y z
N MET A 1 -13.76 -7.75 9.98
CA MET A 1 -12.48 -7.87 10.70
C MET A 1 -11.58 -8.79 9.92
N ALA A 2 -10.32 -8.41 9.72
CA ALA A 2 -9.31 -9.29 9.14
C ALA A 2 -8.91 -10.38 10.15
N ILE A 3 -8.45 -11.53 9.66
CA ILE A 3 -7.89 -12.58 10.52
C ILE A 3 -6.62 -12.04 11.15
N ASN A 4 -6.47 -12.23 12.47
CA ASN A 4 -5.30 -11.75 13.17
C ASN A 4 -4.12 -12.71 12.92
N LEU A 5 -3.14 -12.25 12.12
CA LEU A 5 -1.95 -13.03 11.83
C LEU A 5 -1.06 -13.16 13.09
N ASN A 6 -0.55 -14.36 13.33
CA ASN A 6 0.41 -14.60 14.42
C ASN A 6 1.79 -14.01 14.10
N GLY A 7 2.69 -14.01 15.10
CA GLY A 7 4.05 -13.48 14.95
C GLY A 7 4.84 -14.05 13.76
N PRO A 8 4.88 -15.39 13.57
CA PRO A 8 5.55 -16.00 12.41
C PRO A 8 5.00 -15.53 11.05
N ALA A 9 3.69 -15.40 10.90
CA ALA A 9 3.09 -14.93 9.65
C ALA A 9 3.43 -13.46 9.35
N ARG A 10 3.47 -12.61 10.38
CA ARG A 10 3.92 -11.22 10.24
C ARG A 10 5.39 -11.13 9.89
N GLN A 11 6.24 -11.96 10.49
CA GLN A 11 7.66 -11.99 10.17
C GLN A 11 7.93 -12.46 8.75
N ALA A 12 7.19 -13.44 8.26
CA ALA A 12 7.30 -13.90 6.88
C ALA A 12 6.82 -12.84 5.87
N ALA A 13 5.78 -12.05 6.20
CA ALA A 13 5.38 -10.90 5.40
C ALA A 13 6.48 -9.82 5.35
N ALA A 14 7.16 -9.57 6.48
CA ALA A 14 8.32 -8.71 6.57
C ALA A 14 9.46 -9.16 5.64
N ASN A 15 9.79 -10.45 5.70
CA ASN A 15 10.83 -11.04 4.84
C ASN A 15 10.50 -10.87 3.35
N LEU A 16 9.22 -11.00 2.97
CA LEU A 16 8.78 -10.75 1.60
C LEU A 16 8.99 -9.29 1.19
N ALA A 17 8.63 -8.34 2.05
CA ALA A 17 8.84 -6.91 1.76
C ALA A 17 10.33 -6.58 1.58
N LEU A 18 11.20 -7.19 2.38
CA LEU A 18 12.66 -7.06 2.23
C LEU A 18 13.18 -7.71 0.94
N ALA A 19 12.63 -8.88 0.55
CA ALA A 19 13.02 -9.55 -0.67
C ALA A 19 12.73 -8.73 -1.94
N PHE A 20 11.66 -7.91 -1.93
CA PHE A 20 11.37 -6.97 -3.02
C PHE A 20 12.43 -5.88 -3.21
N GLN A 21 13.22 -5.56 -2.18
CA GLN A 21 14.32 -4.59 -2.30
C GLN A 21 15.55 -5.16 -3.02
N GLY A 22 15.66 -6.49 -3.07
CA GLY A 22 16.69 -7.19 -3.82
C GLY A 22 16.32 -7.38 -5.29
N ASP A 23 17.33 -7.50 -6.16
CA ASP A 23 17.12 -7.75 -7.61
C ASP A 23 17.02 -9.27 -7.92
N ASP A 24 16.86 -10.12 -6.89
CA ASP A 24 16.80 -11.58 -7.01
C ASP A 24 15.35 -12.08 -6.96
N SER A 25 14.82 -12.40 -8.13
CA SER A 25 13.46 -12.94 -8.26
C SER A 25 13.26 -14.29 -7.55
N ARG A 26 14.34 -15.07 -7.32
CA ARG A 26 14.23 -16.32 -6.55
C ARG A 26 14.03 -16.05 -5.07
N ALA A 27 14.73 -15.06 -4.51
CA ALA A 27 14.55 -14.67 -3.13
C ALA A 27 13.12 -14.16 -2.85
N VAL A 28 12.53 -13.43 -3.81
CA VAL A 28 11.12 -13.00 -3.73
C VAL A 28 10.17 -14.19 -3.75
N GLU A 29 10.42 -15.17 -4.63
CA GLU A 29 9.59 -16.37 -4.75
C GLU A 29 9.66 -17.23 -3.48
N GLU A 30 10.86 -17.45 -2.92
CA GLU A 30 11.07 -18.18 -1.68
C GLU A 30 10.41 -17.49 -0.48
N ALA A 31 10.60 -16.18 -0.32
CA ALA A 31 9.98 -15.39 0.73
C ALA A 31 8.45 -15.37 0.62
N PHE A 32 7.91 -15.35 -0.60
CA PHE A 32 6.48 -15.43 -0.85
C PHE A 32 5.89 -16.77 -0.43
N VAL A 33 6.57 -17.87 -0.76
CA VAL A 33 6.15 -19.23 -0.35
C VAL A 33 6.20 -19.37 1.16
N GLU A 34 7.26 -18.86 1.82
CA GLU A 34 7.39 -18.86 3.28
C GLU A 34 6.23 -18.09 3.95
N MET A 35 5.92 -16.91 3.42
CA MET A 35 4.78 -16.11 3.90
C MET A 35 3.45 -16.88 3.76
N GLN A 36 3.22 -17.51 2.62
CA GLN A 36 1.99 -18.28 2.42
C GLN A 36 1.87 -19.46 3.40
N MET A 37 2.96 -20.20 3.64
CA MET A 37 2.96 -21.31 4.61
C MET A 37 2.65 -20.80 6.02
N ALA A 38 3.28 -19.71 6.45
CA ALA A 38 3.05 -19.13 7.76
C ALA A 38 1.61 -18.60 7.93
N ILE A 39 1.04 -17.97 6.90
CA ILE A 39 -0.37 -17.54 6.89
C ILE A 39 -1.29 -18.77 6.92
N HIS A 40 -1.02 -19.79 6.10
CA HIS A 40 -1.80 -21.02 6.08
C HIS A 40 -1.91 -21.63 7.47
N ASP A 41 -0.79 -21.83 8.14
CA ASP A 41 -0.75 -22.45 9.49
C ASP A 41 -1.51 -21.59 10.52
N SER A 42 -1.36 -20.26 10.42
CA SER A 42 -2.08 -19.32 11.29
C SER A 42 -3.60 -19.41 11.07
N VAL A 43 -4.05 -19.40 9.82
CA VAL A 43 -5.49 -19.45 9.48
C VAL A 43 -6.09 -20.81 9.82
N VAL A 44 -5.38 -21.92 9.58
CA VAL A 44 -5.83 -23.27 9.96
C VAL A 44 -6.01 -23.38 11.46
N GLN A 45 -5.06 -22.86 12.25
CA GLN A 45 -5.15 -22.89 13.70
C GLN A 45 -6.34 -22.07 14.22
N GLU A 46 -6.48 -20.83 13.73
CA GLU A 46 -7.60 -19.94 14.08
C GLU A 46 -8.96 -20.57 13.73
N TYR A 47 -9.06 -21.23 12.58
CA TYR A 47 -10.29 -21.89 12.15
C TYR A 47 -10.63 -23.10 13.01
N LYS A 48 -9.64 -23.94 13.34
CA LYS A 48 -9.82 -25.09 14.25
C LYS A 48 -10.28 -24.63 15.62
N ASP A 49 -9.64 -23.59 16.17
CA ASP A 49 -10.00 -23.02 17.47
C ASP A 49 -11.43 -22.40 17.47
N ALA A 50 -11.81 -21.78 16.34
CA ALA A 50 -13.13 -21.19 16.17
C ALA A 50 -14.24 -22.27 16.04
N ILE A 51 -14.00 -23.36 15.31
CA ILE A 51 -14.94 -24.50 15.23
C ILE A 51 -15.09 -25.17 16.58
N ALA A 52 -14.01 -25.34 17.34
CA ALA A 52 -14.06 -25.94 18.67
C ALA A 52 -14.96 -25.13 19.64
N ALA A 53 -15.08 -23.82 19.42
CA ALA A 53 -15.98 -22.95 20.20
C ALA A 53 -17.46 -23.07 19.81
N ASN A 54 -17.78 -23.67 18.66
CA ASN A 54 -19.12 -23.94 18.12
C ASN A 54 -20.10 -22.73 18.12
N ASP A 55 -19.55 -21.51 17.94
CA ASP A 55 -20.31 -20.27 17.95
C ASP A 55 -20.02 -19.44 16.68
N SER A 56 -21.09 -19.14 15.93
CA SER A 56 -21.00 -18.30 14.73
C SER A 56 -20.52 -16.87 15.00
N ALA A 57 -20.80 -16.35 16.21
CA ALA A 57 -20.33 -15.03 16.62
C ALA A 57 -18.80 -15.03 16.85
N ILE A 58 -18.26 -16.12 17.39
CA ILE A 58 -16.81 -16.30 17.57
C ILE A 58 -16.11 -16.45 16.22
N LEU A 59 -16.69 -17.19 15.28
CA LEU A 59 -16.18 -17.27 13.91
C LEU A 59 -16.08 -15.89 13.25
N ALA A 60 -17.15 -15.10 13.34
CA ALA A 60 -17.17 -13.74 12.80
C ALA A 60 -16.14 -12.81 13.49
N GLN A 61 -15.98 -12.95 14.80
CA GLN A 61 -15.02 -12.18 15.60
C GLN A 61 -13.56 -12.50 15.23
N ARG A 62 -13.29 -13.74 14.81
CA ARG A 62 -11.97 -14.21 14.33
C ARG A 62 -11.73 -13.98 12.83
N GLY A 63 -12.62 -13.27 12.14
CA GLY A 63 -12.47 -12.91 10.73
C GLY A 63 -13.08 -13.88 9.72
N PHE A 64 -13.72 -14.96 10.19
CA PHE A 64 -14.49 -15.87 9.32
C PHE A 64 -15.94 -15.37 9.22
N ARG A 65 -16.27 -14.74 8.11
CA ARG A 65 -17.60 -14.18 7.87
C ARG A 65 -18.61 -15.24 7.42
N GLN A 66 -19.89 -14.95 7.59
CA GLN A 66 -20.95 -15.72 6.94
C GLN A 66 -20.95 -15.40 5.44
N LEU A 67 -20.87 -16.46 4.63
CA LEU A 67 -20.92 -16.35 3.17
C LEU A 67 -22.35 -16.22 2.70
N THR A 68 -22.57 -15.41 1.67
CA THR A 68 -23.82 -15.41 0.92
C THR A 68 -23.97 -16.73 0.15
N THR A 69 -25.22 -17.07 -0.26
CA THR A 69 -25.48 -18.28 -1.04
C THR A 69 -24.64 -18.34 -2.32
N ARG A 70 -24.46 -17.19 -2.99
CA ARG A 70 -23.65 -17.09 -4.22
C ARG A 70 -22.16 -17.30 -3.94
N GLU A 71 -21.64 -16.73 -2.87
CA GLU A 71 -20.25 -16.94 -2.46
C GLU A 71 -19.99 -18.37 -2.03
N THR A 72 -20.91 -18.96 -1.27
CA THR A 72 -20.83 -20.37 -0.88
C THR A 72 -20.82 -21.28 -2.10
N GLN A 73 -21.67 -21.02 -3.09
CA GLN A 73 -21.69 -21.78 -4.33
C GLN A 73 -20.38 -21.61 -5.10
N TYR A 74 -19.89 -20.39 -5.24
CA TYR A 74 -18.59 -20.12 -5.87
C TYR A 74 -17.44 -20.91 -5.22
N TYR A 75 -17.32 -20.86 -3.89
CA TYR A 75 -16.29 -21.62 -3.20
C TYR A 75 -16.47 -23.12 -3.25
N ASN A 76 -17.69 -23.63 -3.27
CA ASN A 76 -17.96 -25.06 -3.50
C ASN A 76 -17.53 -25.48 -4.90
N ASP A 77 -17.81 -24.67 -5.92
CA ASP A 77 -17.39 -24.94 -7.29
C ASP A 77 -15.85 -24.90 -7.41
N VAL A 78 -15.19 -23.94 -6.74
CA VAL A 78 -13.72 -23.86 -6.63
C VAL A 78 -13.15 -25.10 -5.94
N ILE A 79 -13.73 -25.53 -4.82
CA ILE A 79 -13.30 -26.74 -4.10
C ILE A 79 -13.49 -27.99 -4.97
N ALA A 80 -14.61 -28.10 -5.68
CA ALA A 80 -14.89 -29.22 -6.58
C ALA A 80 -13.88 -29.26 -7.74
N ALA A 81 -13.59 -28.12 -8.35
CA ALA A 81 -12.59 -27.99 -9.39
C ALA A 81 -11.18 -28.35 -8.88
N LEU A 82 -10.80 -27.85 -7.70
CA LEU A 82 -9.52 -28.18 -7.05
C LEU A 82 -9.38 -29.64 -6.65
N ARG A 83 -10.47 -30.40 -6.50
CA ARG A 83 -10.46 -31.84 -6.21
C ARG A 83 -10.51 -32.71 -7.47
N SER A 84 -10.86 -32.14 -8.62
CA SER A 84 -11.01 -32.89 -9.86
C SER A 84 -9.68 -33.42 -10.39
N ALA A 85 -9.72 -34.41 -11.26
CA ALA A 85 -8.55 -34.98 -11.93
C ALA A 85 -7.96 -34.02 -12.98
N ASN A 86 -8.81 -33.14 -13.56
CA ASN A 86 -8.42 -32.12 -14.54
C ASN A 86 -8.88 -30.73 -14.09
N PRO A 87 -8.29 -30.15 -13.06
CA PRO A 87 -8.75 -28.90 -12.46
C PRO A 87 -8.73 -27.72 -13.44
N ARG A 88 -7.75 -27.67 -14.35
CA ARG A 88 -7.63 -26.59 -15.35
C ARG A 88 -8.87 -26.51 -16.25
N GLN A 89 -9.39 -27.64 -16.67
CA GLN A 89 -10.57 -27.69 -17.52
C GLN A 89 -11.84 -27.34 -16.74
N GLU A 90 -11.95 -27.82 -15.50
CA GLU A 90 -13.07 -27.47 -14.62
C GLU A 90 -13.05 -25.97 -14.26
N PHE A 91 -11.87 -25.37 -13.98
CA PHE A 91 -11.76 -23.94 -13.77
C PHE A 91 -12.10 -23.13 -15.03
N ALA A 92 -11.68 -23.56 -16.22
CA ALA A 92 -12.08 -22.92 -17.47
C ALA A 92 -13.61 -22.99 -17.65
N ASN A 93 -14.24 -24.09 -17.25
CA ASN A 93 -15.69 -24.24 -17.25
C ASN A 93 -16.39 -23.31 -16.22
N ILE A 94 -15.73 -23.06 -15.07
CA ILE A 94 -16.24 -22.16 -14.02
C ILE A 94 -16.05 -20.69 -14.41
N MET A 95 -14.90 -20.32 -14.97
CA MET A 95 -14.53 -18.94 -15.29
C MET A 95 -14.95 -18.48 -16.69
N GLY A 96 -15.34 -19.41 -17.58
CA GLY A 96 -15.52 -19.15 -19.01
C GLY A 96 -14.19 -19.15 -19.75
N ASP A 97 -14.18 -19.62 -20.99
CA ASP A 97 -12.98 -19.63 -21.85
C ASP A 97 -12.66 -18.20 -22.28
N PRO A 98 -11.47 -17.65 -21.92
CA PRO A 98 -11.07 -16.31 -22.34
C PRO A 98 -10.92 -16.17 -23.87
N SER A 99 -10.85 -17.28 -24.61
CA SER A 99 -10.74 -17.32 -26.07
C SER A 99 -12.10 -17.35 -26.77
N ASP A 100 -13.20 -17.52 -26.03
CA ASP A 100 -14.54 -17.52 -26.63
C ASP A 100 -15.03 -16.10 -26.87
N THR A 101 -14.81 -15.61 -28.09
CA THR A 101 -15.25 -14.29 -28.57
C THR A 101 -16.76 -14.20 -28.81
N THR A 102 -17.52 -15.26 -28.57
CA THR A 102 -18.98 -15.29 -28.75
C THR A 102 -19.76 -14.82 -27.53
N VAL A 103 -19.09 -14.47 -26.43
CA VAL A 103 -19.74 -13.91 -25.22
C VAL A 103 -20.34 -12.55 -25.55
N LYS A 104 -21.63 -12.53 -25.75
CA LYS A 104 -22.42 -11.32 -25.94
C LYS A 104 -22.25 -10.39 -24.74
N THR A 105 -21.95 -9.15 -25.00
CA THR A 105 -21.50 -8.04 -24.17
C THR A 105 -22.37 -7.68 -22.95
N ASN A 106 -23.39 -8.45 -22.57
CA ASN A 106 -24.33 -8.12 -21.50
C ASN A 106 -24.59 -9.21 -20.46
N THR A 107 -23.82 -10.30 -20.48
CA THR A 107 -23.95 -11.33 -19.44
C THR A 107 -22.62 -11.43 -18.72
N ILE A 108 -22.54 -10.81 -17.54
CA ILE A 108 -21.46 -11.10 -16.58
C ILE A 108 -21.55 -12.61 -16.32
N PRO A 109 -20.52 -13.41 -16.62
CA PRO A 109 -20.57 -14.84 -16.34
C PRO A 109 -20.88 -15.03 -14.86
N ASP A 110 -21.95 -15.74 -14.54
CA ASP A 110 -22.36 -16.04 -13.15
C ASP A 110 -21.27 -16.77 -12.34
N LYS A 111 -20.20 -17.14 -12.99
CA LYS A 111 -19.08 -17.94 -12.50
C LYS A 111 -17.81 -17.15 -12.17
N MET A 112 -17.75 -15.84 -12.45
CA MET A 112 -16.62 -15.01 -12.02
C MET A 112 -16.64 -14.83 -10.50
N MET A 113 -15.44 -14.55 -9.93
CA MET A 113 -15.33 -14.21 -8.51
C MET A 113 -16.33 -13.08 -8.19
N PRO A 114 -17.21 -13.28 -7.19
CA PRO A 114 -18.13 -12.23 -6.76
C PRO A 114 -17.40 -10.94 -6.41
N GLU A 115 -17.89 -9.81 -6.88
CA GLU A 115 -17.32 -8.49 -6.60
C GLU A 115 -17.24 -8.21 -5.10
N THR A 116 -18.16 -8.79 -4.32
CA THR A 116 -18.17 -8.70 -2.86
C THR A 116 -16.91 -9.29 -2.23
N ILE A 117 -16.36 -10.37 -2.77
CA ILE A 117 -15.10 -10.97 -2.28
C ILE A 117 -13.93 -10.04 -2.55
N PHE A 118 -13.87 -9.45 -3.75
CA PHE A 118 -12.81 -8.49 -4.09
C PHE A 118 -12.87 -7.23 -3.20
N ASN A 119 -14.06 -6.70 -2.99
CA ASN A 119 -14.25 -5.53 -2.11
C ASN A 119 -13.82 -5.82 -0.66
N GLU A 120 -14.07 -7.03 -0.16
CA GLU A 120 -13.60 -7.44 1.16
C GLU A 120 -12.07 -7.61 1.23
N ILE A 121 -11.43 -8.10 0.15
CA ILE A 121 -9.96 -8.13 0.04
C ILE A 121 -9.42 -6.71 0.12
N MET A 122 -9.96 -5.77 -0.66
CA MET A 122 -9.54 -4.36 -0.64
C MET A 122 -9.74 -3.70 0.72
N LYS A 123 -10.84 -4.04 1.39
CA LYS A 123 -11.11 -3.57 2.75
C LYS A 123 -10.09 -4.12 3.75
N ASN A 124 -9.74 -5.40 3.67
CA ASN A 124 -8.70 -5.98 4.53
C ASN A 124 -7.35 -5.28 4.31
N ILE A 125 -6.98 -4.97 3.06
CA ILE A 125 -5.77 -4.23 2.73
C ILE A 125 -5.75 -2.88 3.43
N THR A 126 -6.83 -2.10 3.32
CA THR A 126 -6.90 -0.76 3.93
C THR A 126 -7.00 -0.81 5.46
N GLU A 127 -7.56 -1.86 6.05
CA GLU A 127 -7.61 -2.04 7.51
C GLU A 127 -6.25 -2.45 8.09
N SER A 128 -5.46 -3.25 7.36
CA SER A 128 -4.19 -3.80 7.84
C SER A 128 -3.01 -2.86 7.58
N HIS A 129 -3.02 -2.13 6.47
CA HIS A 129 -1.91 -1.31 5.99
C HIS A 129 -2.26 0.18 6.05
N GLN A 130 -1.73 0.85 7.08
CA GLN A 130 -2.05 2.26 7.35
C GLN A 130 -1.64 3.21 6.21
N LEU A 131 -0.54 2.92 5.51
CA LEU A 131 -0.09 3.74 4.37
C LEU A 131 -1.10 3.70 3.24
N LEU A 132 -1.56 2.51 2.85
CA LEU A 132 -2.54 2.34 1.78
C LEU A 132 -3.90 2.93 2.16
N ALA A 133 -4.28 2.86 3.45
CA ALA A 133 -5.48 3.53 3.95
C ALA A 133 -5.44 5.05 3.76
N LEU A 134 -4.26 5.67 3.91
CA LEU A 134 -4.09 7.12 3.74
C LEU A 134 -4.08 7.56 2.27
N ILE A 135 -3.64 6.70 1.36
CA ILE A 135 -3.58 6.99 -0.09
C ILE A 135 -4.96 6.85 -0.74
N HIS A 136 -5.88 6.11 -0.12
CA HIS A 136 -7.23 5.86 -0.63
C HIS A 136 -7.23 5.25 -2.05
N PRO A 137 -6.82 3.98 -2.21
CA PRO A 137 -6.82 3.31 -3.51
C PRO A 137 -8.20 3.40 -4.17
N THR A 138 -8.23 3.86 -5.42
CA THR A 138 -9.48 4.00 -6.17
C THR A 138 -9.67 2.82 -7.10
N SER A 139 -10.77 2.07 -6.92
CA SER A 139 -11.14 1.00 -7.84
C SER A 139 -11.70 1.59 -9.12
N VAL A 140 -11.08 1.23 -10.24
CA VAL A 140 -11.44 1.72 -11.58
C VAL A 140 -11.51 0.54 -12.55
N GLY A 141 -12.33 0.66 -13.60
CA GLY A 141 -12.28 -0.30 -14.68
C GLY A 141 -10.97 -0.19 -15.48
N TYR A 142 -10.93 -0.77 -16.67
CA TYR A 142 -9.79 -0.61 -17.58
C TYR A 142 -9.74 0.84 -18.08
N ILE A 143 -8.75 1.62 -17.64
CA ILE A 143 -8.62 3.05 -17.99
C ILE A 143 -7.29 3.27 -18.69
N THR A 144 -7.34 3.99 -19.81
CA THR A 144 -6.14 4.45 -20.54
C THR A 144 -5.82 5.91 -20.26
N THR A 145 -6.78 6.67 -19.76
CA THR A 145 -6.65 8.12 -19.49
C THR A 145 -7.34 8.48 -18.18
N TRP A 146 -6.66 9.25 -17.36
CA TRP A 146 -7.18 9.81 -16.12
C TRP A 146 -7.20 11.34 -16.20
N LEU A 147 -8.34 11.95 -15.89
CA LEU A 147 -8.48 13.40 -15.84
C LEU A 147 -8.24 13.88 -14.42
N ARG A 148 -7.19 14.64 -14.24
CA ARG A 148 -6.84 15.25 -12.96
C ARG A 148 -7.02 16.77 -13.02
N ASN A 149 -7.54 17.34 -11.94
CA ASN A 149 -7.60 18.80 -11.82
C ASN A 149 -6.19 19.30 -11.45
N LYS A 150 -5.64 20.16 -12.32
CA LYS A 150 -4.39 20.84 -12.05
C LYS A 150 -4.73 22.10 -11.24
N HIS A 151 -4.38 22.10 -9.96
CA HIS A 151 -4.60 23.24 -9.07
C HIS A 151 -3.81 24.48 -9.52
N THR A 152 -4.16 25.03 -10.68
CA THR A 152 -3.63 26.29 -11.14
C THR A 152 -4.51 27.38 -10.55
N ARG A 153 -3.96 28.20 -9.64
CA ARG A 153 -4.67 29.37 -9.13
C ARG A 153 -4.94 30.32 -10.29
N GLN A 154 -6.18 30.36 -10.75
CA GLN A 154 -6.65 31.42 -11.63
C GLN A 154 -7.36 32.44 -10.74
N LEU A 155 -6.77 33.63 -10.68
CA LEU A 155 -7.35 34.73 -9.93
C LEU A 155 -8.47 35.38 -10.77
N ALA A 156 -9.63 35.58 -10.15
CA ALA A 156 -10.62 36.48 -10.70
C ALA A 156 -10.01 37.90 -10.70
N VAL A 157 -10.20 38.60 -11.81
CA VAL A 157 -9.68 39.96 -11.98
C VAL A 157 -10.75 40.93 -11.51
N TRP A 158 -10.36 41.84 -10.63
CA TRP A 158 -11.22 42.99 -10.25
C TRP A 158 -11.16 44.02 -11.34
N GLY A 159 -12.31 44.44 -11.88
CA GLY A 159 -12.46 45.49 -12.90
C GLY A 159 -13.55 46.47 -12.50
N GLU A 160 -13.53 47.67 -13.07
CA GLU A 160 -14.63 48.63 -12.96
C GLU A 160 -15.87 48.11 -13.70
N ILE A 161 -17.06 48.55 -13.29
CA ILE A 161 -18.37 48.00 -13.73
C ILE A 161 -18.61 48.09 -15.25
N GLU A 162 -17.86 48.94 -15.95
CA GLU A 162 -18.03 49.18 -17.40
C GLU A 162 -16.83 48.73 -18.26
N THR A 163 -15.89 47.96 -17.69
CA THR A 163 -14.75 47.43 -18.44
C THR A 163 -14.99 46.02 -18.95
N ASP A 164 -14.45 45.73 -20.15
CA ASP A 164 -14.51 44.38 -20.75
C ASP A 164 -13.92 43.32 -19.79
N ILE A 165 -14.52 42.10 -19.81
CA ILE A 165 -14.09 40.98 -18.99
C ILE A 165 -12.66 40.62 -19.37
N ALA A 166 -11.70 41.00 -18.53
CA ALA A 166 -10.27 40.88 -18.80
C ALA A 166 -9.66 39.50 -18.49
N GLY A 167 -10.45 38.53 -18.10
CA GLY A 167 -9.90 37.22 -17.72
C GLY A 167 -10.82 36.06 -18.09
N GLU A 168 -10.33 35.17 -18.95
CA GLU A 168 -10.96 33.88 -19.22
C GLU A 168 -10.44 32.85 -18.18
N VAL A 169 -11.34 32.27 -17.41
CA VAL A 169 -10.99 31.13 -16.52
C VAL A 169 -10.79 29.88 -17.37
N LYS A 170 -9.54 29.61 -17.73
CA LYS A 170 -9.19 28.36 -18.44
C LYS A 170 -9.23 27.20 -17.49
N SER A 171 -10.12 26.24 -17.74
CA SER A 171 -10.17 24.99 -16.98
C SER A 171 -8.85 24.23 -17.12
N ALA A 172 -8.14 24.06 -16.00
CA ALA A 172 -6.86 23.38 -15.98
C ALA A 172 -7.06 21.91 -15.62
N PHE A 173 -7.59 21.12 -16.55
CA PHE A 173 -7.55 19.67 -16.46
C PHE A 173 -6.28 19.15 -17.12
N GLU A 174 -5.57 18.28 -16.44
CA GLU A 174 -4.46 17.51 -16.97
C GLU A 174 -4.92 16.12 -17.34
N VAL A 175 -4.62 15.71 -18.56
CA VAL A 175 -4.87 14.35 -19.04
C VAL A 175 -3.63 13.53 -18.73
N VAL A 176 -3.72 12.62 -17.77
CA VAL A 176 -2.66 11.67 -17.44
C VAL A 176 -2.89 10.40 -18.23
N SER A 177 -1.93 10.02 -19.08
CA SER A 177 -1.95 8.71 -19.72
C SER A 177 -1.65 7.62 -18.71
N VAL A 178 -2.58 6.71 -18.50
CA VAL A 178 -2.48 5.62 -17.54
C VAL A 178 -1.99 4.36 -18.24
N ARG A 179 -0.79 3.90 -17.92
CA ARG A 179 -0.32 2.56 -18.28
C ARG A 179 -0.48 1.67 -17.06
N GLN A 180 -1.53 0.90 -17.03
CA GLN A 180 -1.76 -0.03 -15.93
C GLN A 180 -0.72 -1.16 -15.98
N GLY A 181 0.00 -1.33 -14.89
CA GLY A 181 0.87 -2.47 -14.66
C GLY A 181 0.08 -3.66 -14.14
N ARG A 182 0.61 -4.85 -14.34
CA ARG A 182 0.01 -6.10 -13.87
C ARG A 182 0.59 -6.48 -12.50
N LEU A 183 -0.24 -6.41 -11.47
CA LEU A 183 0.07 -6.96 -10.17
C LEU A 183 -0.45 -8.40 -10.12
N THR A 184 0.44 -9.36 -9.93
CA THR A 184 0.11 -10.79 -9.88
C THR A 184 0.47 -11.33 -8.51
N CYS A 185 -0.48 -11.98 -7.85
CA CYS A 185 -0.19 -12.82 -6.70
C CYS A 185 -0.61 -14.26 -7.00
N PHE A 186 0.08 -15.23 -6.43
CA PHE A 186 -0.30 -16.64 -6.48
C PHE A 186 -0.38 -17.17 -5.06
N MET A 187 -1.19 -18.19 -4.85
CA MET A 187 -1.27 -18.87 -3.57
C MET A 187 -1.21 -20.37 -3.77
N LEU A 188 -0.66 -21.04 -2.78
CA LEU A 188 -0.61 -22.50 -2.71
C LEU A 188 -1.69 -22.99 -1.77
N ILE A 189 -2.45 -23.98 -2.21
CA ILE A 189 -3.55 -24.58 -1.44
C ILE A 189 -3.24 -26.05 -1.28
N HIS A 190 -3.09 -26.50 -0.05
CA HIS A 190 -2.94 -27.92 0.27
C HIS A 190 -4.26 -28.63 0.06
N ARG A 191 -4.20 -29.81 -0.51
CA ARG A 191 -5.39 -30.60 -0.84
C ARG A 191 -6.22 -30.99 0.39
N ASP A 192 -5.53 -31.27 1.49
CA ASP A 192 -6.18 -31.62 2.76
C ASP A 192 -7.00 -30.46 3.35
N THR A 193 -6.57 -29.21 3.11
CA THR A 193 -7.27 -28.02 3.63
C THR A 193 -8.59 -27.74 2.91
N LEU A 194 -8.76 -28.27 1.70
CA LEU A 194 -10.04 -28.20 0.98
C LEU A 194 -11.16 -28.98 1.71
N ALA A 195 -10.80 -29.87 2.64
CA ALA A 195 -11.77 -30.58 3.47
C ALA A 195 -12.41 -29.67 4.54
N LEU A 196 -11.79 -28.52 4.86
CA LEU A 196 -12.31 -27.56 5.84
C LEU A 196 -13.49 -26.72 5.33
N GLY A 197 -13.74 -26.75 4.04
CA GLY A 197 -14.93 -26.19 3.41
C GLY A 197 -14.84 -24.72 2.98
N PRO A 198 -15.96 -24.16 2.46
CA PRO A 198 -15.99 -22.84 1.81
C PRO A 198 -15.59 -21.68 2.72
N THR A 199 -16.03 -21.68 3.96
CA THR A 199 -15.74 -20.58 4.93
C THR A 199 -14.25 -20.48 5.24
N PHE A 200 -13.57 -21.63 5.38
CA PHE A 200 -12.12 -21.66 5.55
C PHE A 200 -11.42 -21.11 4.30
N LEU A 201 -11.82 -21.60 3.13
CA LEU A 201 -11.19 -21.19 1.87
C LEU A 201 -11.35 -19.68 1.64
N ASP A 202 -12.52 -19.11 1.91
CA ASP A 202 -12.76 -17.66 1.85
C ASP A 202 -11.79 -16.90 2.77
N GLY A 203 -11.71 -17.30 4.04
CA GLY A 203 -10.81 -16.65 5.01
C GLY A 203 -9.34 -16.72 4.59
N TYR A 204 -8.88 -17.90 4.19
CA TYR A 204 -7.51 -18.12 3.74
C TYR A 204 -7.18 -17.31 2.48
N MET A 205 -8.01 -17.40 1.45
CA MET A 205 -7.80 -16.67 0.20
C MET A 205 -7.75 -15.16 0.42
N ARG A 206 -8.73 -14.62 1.15
CA ARG A 206 -8.77 -13.17 1.42
C ARG A 206 -7.52 -12.70 2.17
N THR A 207 -7.05 -13.47 3.15
CA THR A 207 -5.88 -13.10 3.95
C THR A 207 -4.60 -13.15 3.12
N VAL A 208 -4.34 -14.25 2.39
CA VAL A 208 -3.14 -14.40 1.57
C VAL A 208 -3.09 -13.36 0.46
N ILE A 209 -4.20 -13.18 -0.26
CA ILE A 209 -4.27 -12.24 -1.39
C ILE A 209 -4.14 -10.80 -0.88
N ALA A 210 -4.84 -10.46 0.21
CA ALA A 210 -4.77 -9.11 0.77
C ALA A 210 -3.34 -8.77 1.19
N GLU A 211 -2.66 -9.64 1.91
CA GLU A 211 -1.29 -9.42 2.38
C GLU A 211 -0.30 -9.30 1.22
N ALA A 212 -0.35 -10.25 0.27
CA ALA A 212 0.52 -10.22 -0.90
C ALA A 212 0.32 -8.97 -1.78
N MET A 213 -0.95 -8.57 -1.98
CA MET A 213 -1.27 -7.36 -2.74
C MET A 213 -0.84 -6.10 -2.00
N ALA A 214 -1.05 -6.05 -0.69
CA ALA A 214 -0.67 -4.92 0.13
C ALA A 214 0.84 -4.69 0.11
N CYS A 215 1.65 -5.72 0.33
CA CYS A 215 3.11 -5.64 0.25
C CYS A 215 3.56 -5.14 -1.13
N GLY A 216 2.98 -5.67 -2.22
CA GLY A 216 3.31 -5.23 -3.58
C GLY A 216 2.90 -3.80 -3.88
N MET A 217 1.75 -3.34 -3.35
CA MET A 217 1.29 -1.95 -3.51
C MET A 217 2.12 -0.99 -2.68
N GLU A 218 2.46 -1.32 -1.42
CA GLU A 218 3.33 -0.49 -0.58
C GLU A 218 4.71 -0.32 -1.21
N TYR A 219 5.29 -1.42 -1.70
CA TYR A 219 6.54 -1.36 -2.47
C TYR A 219 6.41 -0.40 -3.65
N GLY A 220 5.36 -0.58 -4.48
CA GLY A 220 5.13 0.26 -5.65
C GLY A 220 4.95 1.73 -5.32
N VAL A 221 4.24 2.06 -4.23
CA VAL A 221 3.99 3.43 -3.78
C VAL A 221 5.25 4.07 -3.18
N CYS A 222 6.03 3.34 -2.39
CA CYS A 222 7.23 3.87 -1.74
C CYS A 222 8.40 3.98 -2.71
N THR A 223 8.74 2.89 -3.42
CA THR A 223 10.02 2.72 -4.13
C THR A 223 9.91 2.22 -5.57
N GLY A 224 8.68 2.06 -6.09
CA GLY A 224 8.44 1.54 -7.43
C GLY A 224 9.17 2.31 -8.53
N LYS A 225 9.73 1.59 -9.50
CA LYS A 225 10.61 2.15 -10.55
C LYS A 225 9.86 2.90 -11.66
N GLY A 226 8.55 2.66 -11.83
CA GLY A 226 7.73 3.27 -12.90
C GLY A 226 7.95 2.68 -14.29
N VAL A 227 8.63 1.54 -14.39
CA VAL A 227 8.88 0.76 -15.61
C VAL A 227 8.55 -0.71 -15.37
N GLY A 228 8.42 -1.49 -16.42
CA GLY A 228 8.08 -2.91 -16.29
C GLY A 228 6.66 -3.18 -15.76
N GLY A 229 5.82 -2.15 -15.66
CA GLY A 229 4.48 -2.24 -15.07
C GLY A 229 4.43 -1.89 -13.59
N GLU A 230 5.54 -1.49 -12.98
CA GLU A 230 5.56 -0.99 -11.61
C GLU A 230 4.98 0.43 -11.51
N PRO A 231 4.30 0.79 -10.41
CA PRO A 231 3.98 2.17 -10.09
C PRO A 231 5.23 3.06 -9.97
N VAL A 232 5.04 4.36 -9.98
CA VAL A 232 6.12 5.32 -9.72
C VAL A 232 6.12 5.67 -8.24
N GLY A 233 7.14 5.27 -7.51
CA GLY A 233 7.29 5.51 -6.08
C GLY A 233 7.49 6.97 -5.71
N PHE A 234 7.19 7.31 -4.45
CA PHE A 234 7.45 8.64 -3.90
C PHE A 234 8.93 9.00 -3.83
N ASP A 235 9.81 7.99 -3.74
CA ASP A 235 11.26 8.17 -3.74
C ASP A 235 11.83 8.52 -5.13
N ARG A 236 11.00 8.47 -6.19
CA ARG A 236 11.43 8.71 -7.57
C ARG A 236 11.30 10.18 -7.98
N ASP A 237 12.30 10.62 -8.71
CA ASP A 237 12.33 11.95 -9.30
C ASP A 237 11.52 11.96 -10.60
N ILE A 238 10.40 12.69 -10.59
CA ILE A 238 9.45 12.77 -11.70
C ILE A 238 9.36 14.18 -12.28
N HIS A 239 10.37 15.03 -12.03
CA HIS A 239 10.36 16.40 -12.53
C HIS A 239 10.26 16.46 -14.07
N THR A 240 9.75 17.56 -14.57
CA THR A 240 9.59 17.75 -16.03
C THR A 240 10.92 17.68 -16.75
N GLY A 241 11.06 16.75 -17.70
CA GLY A 241 12.27 16.55 -18.47
C GLY A 241 13.26 15.53 -17.87
N VAL A 242 12.89 14.84 -16.78
CA VAL A 242 13.70 13.72 -16.25
C VAL A 242 13.87 12.63 -17.29
N SER A 243 15.09 12.11 -17.42
CA SER A 243 15.38 10.97 -18.29
C SER A 243 15.03 9.67 -17.58
N VAL A 244 14.10 8.92 -18.15
CA VAL A 244 13.68 7.62 -17.63
C VAL A 244 14.45 6.52 -18.36
N ASN A 245 15.15 5.68 -17.61
CA ASN A 245 15.83 4.52 -18.16
C ASN A 245 14.84 3.36 -18.31
N GLU A 246 14.85 2.66 -19.44
CA GLU A 246 13.90 1.55 -19.69
C GLU A 246 14.07 0.37 -18.74
N THR A 247 15.22 0.18 -18.13
CA THR A 247 15.52 -0.93 -17.22
C THR A 247 15.46 -0.50 -15.75
N THR A 248 16.09 0.64 -15.39
CA THR A 248 16.16 1.10 -13.99
C THR A 248 15.04 2.05 -13.60
N GLY A 249 14.26 2.52 -14.58
CA GLY A 249 13.11 3.41 -14.35
C GLY A 249 13.49 4.86 -14.09
N TYR A 250 12.64 5.52 -13.32
CA TYR A 250 12.88 6.88 -12.85
C TYR A 250 14.06 6.92 -11.88
N PRO A 251 14.94 7.93 -11.97
CA PRO A 251 16.03 8.07 -11.02
C PRO A 251 15.49 8.28 -9.61
N ARG A 252 16.25 7.88 -8.61
CA ARG A 252 15.90 8.08 -7.21
C ARG A 252 16.15 9.53 -6.83
N LYS A 253 15.28 10.11 -5.98
CA LYS A 253 15.49 11.45 -5.41
C LYS A 253 16.75 11.49 -4.56
N THR A 254 17.41 12.65 -4.56
CA THR A 254 18.49 12.89 -3.59
C THR A 254 17.91 13.01 -2.20
N ALA A 255 18.40 12.20 -1.27
CA ALA A 255 17.96 12.25 0.12
C ALA A 255 18.34 13.60 0.77
N VAL A 256 17.41 14.14 1.54
CA VAL A 256 17.62 15.35 2.33
C VAL A 256 18.04 14.93 3.73
N ALA A 257 19.28 15.26 4.12
CA ALA A 257 19.75 14.97 5.47
C ALA A 257 18.95 15.78 6.50
N VAL A 258 18.47 15.08 7.55
CA VAL A 258 17.75 15.67 8.68
C VAL A 258 18.44 15.25 9.96
N THR A 259 18.85 16.24 10.76
CA THR A 259 19.54 16.01 12.02
C THR A 259 18.64 16.23 13.23
N SER A 260 17.57 17.01 13.09
CA SER A 260 16.58 17.20 14.14
C SER A 260 15.18 17.47 13.58
N PHE A 261 14.16 17.21 14.39
CA PHE A 261 12.79 17.64 14.11
C PHE A 261 12.43 18.94 14.84
N GLU A 262 13.42 19.77 15.12
CA GLU A 262 13.15 21.10 15.67
C GLU A 262 12.40 22.00 14.66
N PRO A 263 11.62 22.99 15.13
CA PRO A 263 10.75 23.79 14.27
C PRO A 263 11.45 24.46 13.09
N ALA A 264 12.72 24.87 13.25
CA ALA A 264 13.47 25.54 12.20
C ALA A 264 13.88 24.58 11.07
N GLU A 265 14.45 23.42 11.41
CA GLU A 265 14.90 22.43 10.44
C GLU A 265 13.72 21.70 9.79
N TYR A 266 12.79 21.22 10.62
CA TYR A 266 11.58 20.55 10.11
C TYR A 266 10.74 21.47 9.23
N GLY A 267 10.59 22.76 9.63
CA GLY A 267 9.90 23.76 8.83
C GLY A 267 10.55 23.98 7.46
N ALA A 268 11.89 23.97 7.38
CA ALA A 268 12.63 24.09 6.12
C ALA A 268 12.42 22.87 5.21
N VAL A 269 12.33 21.67 5.77
CA VAL A 269 12.02 20.44 5.04
C VAL A 269 10.59 20.49 4.48
N VAL A 270 9.61 20.81 5.33
CA VAL A 270 8.20 20.89 4.92
C VAL A 270 7.95 22.01 3.91
N ALA A 271 8.72 23.12 3.97
CA ALA A 271 8.62 24.20 3.00
C ALA A 271 8.94 23.77 1.56
N ARG A 272 9.70 22.68 1.36
CA ARG A 272 9.94 22.11 0.03
C ARG A 272 8.68 21.44 -0.52
N LEU A 273 7.88 20.78 0.33
CA LEU A 273 6.58 20.18 -0.05
C LEU A 273 5.49 21.25 -0.29
N ALA A 274 5.65 22.44 0.31
CA ALA A 274 4.70 23.54 0.18
C ALA A 274 4.71 24.21 -1.20
N LYS A 275 5.67 23.88 -2.06
CA LYS A 275 5.76 24.40 -3.43
C LYS A 275 5.65 23.27 -4.44
N ASP A 276 4.95 23.54 -5.54
CA ASP A 276 4.97 22.64 -6.70
C ASP A 276 6.31 22.78 -7.46
N GLU A 277 6.53 21.91 -8.45
CA GLU A 277 7.72 21.94 -9.31
C GLU A 277 7.89 23.29 -10.04
N LYS A 278 6.79 24.01 -10.30
CA LYS A 278 6.80 25.31 -10.95
C LYS A 278 7.01 26.50 -9.99
N GLY A 279 7.16 26.22 -8.70
CA GLY A 279 7.36 27.20 -7.66
C GLY A 279 6.07 27.86 -7.13
N HIS A 280 4.89 27.40 -7.53
CA HIS A 280 3.64 27.90 -6.95
C HIS A 280 3.46 27.31 -5.56
N VAL A 281 3.03 28.16 -4.63
CA VAL A 281 2.76 27.75 -3.25
C VAL A 281 1.44 27.00 -3.18
N LYS A 282 1.46 25.78 -2.64
CA LYS A 282 0.26 24.97 -2.37
C LYS A 282 -0.60 25.65 -1.31
N GLN A 283 -1.89 25.40 -1.36
CA GLN A 283 -2.84 26.04 -0.44
C GLN A 283 -2.74 25.47 0.98
N SER A 284 -2.36 24.20 1.10
CA SER A 284 -2.22 23.49 2.37
C SER A 284 -1.25 22.33 2.21
N VAL A 285 -0.56 22.01 3.30
CA VAL A 285 0.28 20.79 3.44
C VAL A 285 -0.40 19.88 4.47
N ALA A 286 -1.71 19.69 4.32
CA ALA A 286 -2.49 18.86 5.23
C ALA A 286 -2.27 17.37 4.96
N GLY A 287 -2.32 16.55 6.03
CA GLY A 287 -2.15 15.11 5.93
C GLY A 287 -0.71 14.66 5.77
N LEU A 288 0.26 15.48 6.21
CA LEU A 288 1.68 15.13 6.16
C LEU A 288 1.93 13.80 6.87
N THR A 289 2.64 12.91 6.19
CA THR A 289 2.92 11.56 6.71
C THR A 289 4.40 11.27 6.56
N LEU A 290 5.00 10.81 7.66
CA LEU A 290 6.38 10.31 7.70
C LEU A 290 6.31 8.78 7.66
N VAL A 291 6.91 8.17 6.64
CA VAL A 291 7.01 6.73 6.49
C VAL A 291 8.46 6.31 6.73
N CYS A 292 8.68 5.42 7.66
CA CYS A 292 10.02 4.92 8.02
C CYS A 292 9.96 3.44 8.42
N ASN A 293 11.12 2.80 8.53
CA ASN A 293 11.23 1.46 9.08
C ASN A 293 10.92 1.46 10.58
N LEU A 294 10.37 0.36 11.10
CA LEU A 294 10.06 0.22 12.53
C LEU A 294 11.31 0.35 13.42
N ASN A 295 12.45 -0.18 12.97
CA ASN A 295 13.71 -0.05 13.71
C ASN A 295 14.15 1.41 13.83
N ASP A 296 14.11 2.16 12.73
CA ASP A 296 14.42 3.60 12.72
C ASP A 296 13.39 4.42 13.49
N TYR A 297 12.12 4.04 13.45
CA TYR A 297 11.12 4.67 14.31
C TYR A 297 11.50 4.57 15.78
N LEU A 298 11.79 3.36 16.27
CA LEU A 298 12.10 3.14 17.68
C LEU A 298 13.45 3.72 18.11
N THR A 299 14.45 3.70 17.23
CA THR A 299 15.81 4.11 17.58
C THR A 299 16.12 5.58 17.31
N LYS A 300 15.42 6.22 16.36
CA LYS A 300 15.71 7.58 15.89
C LYS A 300 14.51 8.51 15.99
N VAL A 301 13.39 8.16 15.34
CA VAL A 301 12.23 9.07 15.25
C VAL A 301 11.55 9.25 16.60
N MET A 302 11.24 8.17 17.29
CA MET A 302 10.60 8.24 18.61
C MET A 302 11.44 9.03 19.63
N PRO A 303 12.77 8.80 19.80
CA PRO A 303 13.58 9.62 20.71
C PRO A 303 13.65 11.11 20.33
N SER A 304 13.56 11.42 19.04
CA SER A 304 13.61 12.81 18.54
C SER A 304 12.28 13.57 18.72
N THR A 305 11.16 12.84 18.82
CA THR A 305 9.80 13.40 18.85
C THR A 305 9.09 13.19 20.18
N THR A 306 9.73 12.52 21.14
CA THR A 306 9.15 12.27 22.45
C THR A 306 9.54 13.35 23.45
N VAL A 307 8.55 13.94 24.09
CA VAL A 307 8.75 14.96 25.12
C VAL A 307 8.07 14.54 26.41
N LEU A 308 8.73 14.82 27.54
CA LEU A 308 8.12 14.66 28.87
C LEU A 308 7.21 15.86 29.14
N ASN A 309 5.93 15.62 29.36
CA ASN A 309 5.00 16.69 29.70
C ASN A 309 5.14 17.11 31.19
N THR A 310 4.46 18.18 31.55
CA THR A 310 4.47 18.72 32.94
C THR A 310 3.89 17.76 33.98
N GLU A 311 3.15 16.73 33.55
CA GLU A 311 2.56 15.70 34.41
C GLU A 311 3.51 14.50 34.60
N GLY A 312 4.72 14.52 34.02
CA GLY A 312 5.68 13.42 34.08
C GLY A 312 5.33 12.22 33.19
N ARG A 313 4.52 12.43 32.14
CA ARG A 313 4.22 11.42 31.13
C ARG A 313 4.96 11.69 29.83
N TYR A 314 5.44 10.65 29.16
CA TYR A 314 5.99 10.75 27.82
C TYR A 314 4.85 10.91 26.80
N VAL A 315 4.99 11.87 25.91
CA VAL A 315 4.11 12.08 24.76
C VAL A 315 4.97 11.90 23.52
N ASN A 316 4.59 10.93 22.68
CA ASN A 316 5.31 10.56 21.47
C ASN A 316 4.76 11.30 20.25
N ASP A 317 5.51 11.30 19.17
CA ASP A 317 5.13 11.81 17.84
C ASP A 317 4.74 13.30 17.84
N LEU A 318 5.42 14.08 18.68
CA LEU A 318 5.25 15.54 18.74
C LEU A 318 6.10 16.22 17.66
N PHE A 319 5.45 16.58 16.56
CA PHE A 319 6.06 17.37 15.49
C PHE A 319 5.59 18.83 15.54
N PRO A 320 6.43 19.79 15.09
CA PRO A 320 6.04 21.21 14.98
C PRO A 320 4.85 21.46 14.04
N ILE A 321 4.68 20.58 13.05
CA ILE A 321 3.56 20.54 12.13
C ILE A 321 2.91 19.17 12.28
N PRO A 322 1.56 19.07 12.35
CA PRO A 322 0.87 17.80 12.50
C PRO A 322 1.32 16.80 11.43
N THR A 323 2.04 15.76 11.84
CA THR A 323 2.61 14.73 10.99
C THR A 323 2.22 13.37 11.54
N LYS A 324 1.67 12.51 10.71
CA LYS A 324 1.38 11.13 11.08
C LYS A 324 2.60 10.28 10.79
N VAL A 325 3.02 9.45 11.74
CA VAL A 325 4.07 8.46 11.50
C VAL A 325 3.43 7.14 11.11
N VAL A 326 3.95 6.54 10.06
CA VAL A 326 3.55 5.22 9.58
C VAL A 326 4.82 4.37 9.41
N THR A 327 4.80 3.17 9.95
CA THR A 327 5.91 2.24 9.78
C THR A 327 5.65 1.34 8.58
N SER A 328 6.66 1.19 7.72
CA SER A 328 6.65 0.27 6.58
C SER A 328 8.00 -0.41 6.45
N GLU A 329 7.98 -1.70 6.19
CA GLU A 329 9.18 -2.53 6.06
C GLU A 329 9.88 -2.33 4.71
N VAL A 330 9.20 -1.68 3.77
CA VAL A 330 9.74 -1.37 2.43
C VAL A 330 10.84 -0.31 2.48
N ILE A 331 10.85 0.53 3.52
CA ILE A 331 11.81 1.63 3.64
C ILE A 331 13.15 1.11 4.19
N THR A 332 14.24 1.46 3.51
CA THR A 332 15.61 1.10 3.89
C THR A 332 16.00 1.76 5.22
N ASP A 333 16.77 1.06 6.05
CA ASP A 333 17.31 1.59 7.29
C ASP A 333 18.11 2.89 7.04
N GLY A 334 17.88 3.89 7.89
CA GLY A 334 18.49 5.22 7.76
C GLY A 334 17.75 6.18 6.86
N GLU A 335 16.73 5.74 6.14
CA GLU A 335 15.93 6.58 5.26
C GLU A 335 14.50 6.72 5.77
N ALA A 336 13.83 7.78 5.36
CA ALA A 336 12.41 7.97 5.57
C ALA A 336 11.79 8.73 4.39
N LEU A 337 10.50 8.54 4.17
CA LEU A 337 9.73 9.27 3.18
C LEU A 337 8.79 10.24 3.90
N LEU A 338 8.88 11.52 3.59
CA LEU A 338 7.93 12.53 4.03
C LEU A 338 7.00 12.84 2.87
N ILE A 339 5.74 12.44 2.98
CA ILE A 339 4.81 12.41 1.86
C ILE A 339 3.49 13.12 2.15
N LEU A 340 2.81 13.49 1.08
CA LEU A 340 1.43 13.94 1.06
C LEU A 340 0.58 12.83 0.40
N PRO A 341 -0.01 11.90 1.17
CA PRO A 341 -0.73 10.74 0.61
C PRO A 341 -1.87 11.13 -0.35
N ASN A 342 -2.55 12.22 -0.07
CA ASN A 342 -3.64 12.73 -0.92
C ASN A 342 -3.17 13.22 -2.31
N GLU A 343 -1.87 13.40 -2.50
CA GLU A 343 -1.28 13.79 -3.78
C GLU A 343 -0.68 12.60 -4.54
N TYR A 344 -1.22 11.40 -4.31
CA TYR A 344 -0.85 10.20 -5.05
C TYR A 344 -2.09 9.52 -5.61
N ASP A 345 -2.08 9.29 -6.91
CA ASP A 345 -3.14 8.53 -7.58
C ASP A 345 -2.75 7.04 -7.57
N LEU A 346 -3.45 6.23 -6.78
CA LEU A 346 -3.35 4.78 -6.81
C LEU A 346 -4.65 4.22 -7.40
N LEU A 347 -4.61 3.82 -8.66
CA LEU A 347 -5.74 3.30 -9.40
C LEU A 347 -5.62 1.79 -9.51
N ILE A 348 -6.65 1.06 -9.08
CA ILE A 348 -6.70 -0.39 -9.15
C ILE A 348 -7.74 -0.77 -10.20
N GLY A 349 -7.26 -1.41 -11.26
CA GLY A 349 -8.10 -1.86 -12.38
C GLY A 349 -8.82 -3.17 -12.10
N GLY A 350 -9.70 -3.55 -13.01
CA GLY A 350 -10.51 -4.77 -12.90
C GLY A 350 -9.66 -6.02 -12.71
N THR A 351 -10.13 -6.88 -11.81
CA THR A 351 -9.52 -8.18 -11.53
C THR A 351 -9.94 -9.20 -12.58
N ARG A 352 -8.99 -9.96 -13.12
CA ARG A 352 -9.31 -11.07 -14.07
C ARG A 352 -9.85 -12.33 -13.39
N GLY A 353 -9.94 -12.36 -12.07
CA GLY A 353 -10.34 -13.55 -11.33
C GLY A 353 -9.15 -14.49 -11.06
N LEU A 354 -9.47 -15.64 -10.51
CA LEU A 354 -8.49 -16.67 -10.17
C LEU A 354 -8.15 -17.51 -11.40
N GLU A 355 -6.85 -17.59 -11.71
CA GLU A 355 -6.30 -18.55 -12.66
C GLU A 355 -5.62 -19.68 -11.89
N TYR A 356 -5.66 -20.89 -12.45
CA TYR A 356 -5.21 -22.09 -11.77
C TYR A 356 -4.08 -22.80 -12.55
N SER A 357 -3.13 -23.42 -11.82
CA SER A 357 -2.07 -24.26 -12.40
C SER A 357 -1.83 -25.53 -11.58
N ASP A 358 -1.77 -26.68 -12.29
CA ASP A 358 -1.48 -28.01 -11.72
C ASP A 358 0.01 -28.37 -11.72
N GLU A 359 0.82 -27.64 -12.49
CA GLU A 359 2.21 -28.03 -12.77
C GLU A 359 3.18 -27.63 -11.65
N VAL A 360 2.73 -26.76 -10.75
CA VAL A 360 3.56 -26.23 -9.66
C VAL A 360 3.44 -27.16 -8.45
N LYS A 361 4.56 -27.69 -8.00
CA LYS A 361 4.69 -28.49 -6.75
C LYS A 361 3.83 -29.77 -6.68
N PHE A 362 3.80 -30.53 -7.75
CA PHE A 362 3.10 -31.82 -7.82
C PHE A 362 3.50 -32.81 -6.70
N PHE A 363 4.79 -32.83 -6.31
CA PHE A 363 5.30 -33.74 -5.27
C PHE A 363 4.87 -33.33 -3.84
N GLU A 364 4.43 -32.11 -3.63
CA GLU A 364 4.03 -31.59 -2.33
C GLU A 364 2.50 -31.62 -2.14
N ASP A 365 1.74 -32.23 -3.06
CA ASP A 365 0.27 -32.27 -3.09
C ASP A 365 -0.39 -30.89 -2.89
N GLN A 366 0.27 -29.85 -3.45
CA GLN A 366 -0.19 -28.47 -3.43
C GLN A 366 -0.69 -28.04 -4.79
N ARG A 367 -1.66 -27.15 -4.79
CA ARG A 367 -2.23 -26.56 -5.99
C ARG A 367 -2.08 -25.06 -5.96
N ALA A 368 -1.67 -24.48 -7.09
CA ALA A 368 -1.46 -23.04 -7.20
C ALA A 368 -2.70 -22.36 -7.81
N ALA A 369 -3.20 -21.34 -7.14
CA ALA A 369 -4.15 -20.39 -7.69
C ALA A 369 -3.49 -19.03 -7.84
N LYS A 370 -3.70 -18.37 -8.98
CA LYS A 370 -3.10 -17.07 -9.30
C LYS A 370 -4.19 -16.02 -9.48
N MET A 371 -4.02 -14.87 -8.84
CA MET A 371 -4.86 -13.70 -9.04
C MET A 371 -4.08 -12.61 -9.76
N VAL A 372 -4.70 -11.99 -10.74
CA VAL A 372 -4.13 -10.89 -11.52
C VAL A 372 -4.99 -9.66 -11.36
N THR A 373 -4.36 -8.58 -10.93
CA THR A 373 -4.97 -7.25 -10.83
C THR A 373 -4.13 -6.25 -11.62
N TYR A 374 -4.76 -5.23 -12.15
CA TYR A 374 -4.06 -4.14 -12.83
C TYR A 374 -4.03 -2.92 -11.91
N ALA A 375 -2.87 -2.34 -11.77
CA ALA A 375 -2.71 -1.14 -10.94
C ALA A 375 -1.89 -0.08 -11.68
N PHE A 376 -2.13 1.18 -11.33
CA PHE A 376 -1.34 2.33 -11.74
C PHE A 376 -1.13 3.21 -10.51
N GLY A 377 0.09 3.69 -10.31
CA GLY A 377 0.39 4.60 -9.23
C GLY A 377 1.39 5.66 -9.67
N LYS A 378 1.08 6.92 -9.36
CA LYS A 378 1.98 8.05 -9.60
C LYS A 378 1.60 9.24 -8.72
N ALA A 379 2.62 9.92 -8.17
CA ALA A 379 2.43 11.18 -7.47
C ALA A 379 1.98 12.31 -8.41
N HIS A 380 1.26 13.28 -7.87
CA HIS A 380 0.77 14.44 -8.64
C HIS A 380 1.91 15.34 -9.10
N ASP A 381 2.91 15.53 -8.26
CA ASP A 381 4.04 16.41 -8.46
C ASP A 381 5.30 15.79 -7.86
N ASN A 382 6.46 16.19 -8.33
CA ASN A 382 7.73 15.78 -7.77
C ASN A 382 7.86 16.15 -6.29
N ASN A 383 7.29 17.27 -5.89
CA ASN A 383 7.30 17.76 -4.51
C ASN A 383 6.10 17.25 -3.68
N SER A 384 5.42 16.19 -4.09
CA SER A 384 4.41 15.50 -3.26
C SER A 384 5.03 14.56 -2.23
N GLY A 385 6.32 14.27 -2.34
CA GLY A 385 7.10 13.47 -1.40
C GLY A 385 8.58 13.83 -1.43
N LEU A 386 9.24 13.67 -0.30
CA LEU A 386 10.68 13.86 -0.13
C LEU A 386 11.30 12.60 0.43
N LEU A 387 12.48 12.25 -0.07
CA LEU A 387 13.33 11.24 0.54
C LEU A 387 14.21 11.93 1.59
N LEU A 388 14.18 11.44 2.82
CA LEU A 388 14.96 11.95 3.94
C LEU A 388 16.04 10.94 4.30
N ASP A 389 17.21 11.44 4.64
CA ASP A 389 18.25 10.68 5.33
C ASP A 389 18.16 11.03 6.82
N ILE A 390 17.74 10.06 7.61
CA ILE A 390 17.57 10.17 9.06
C ILE A 390 18.67 9.42 9.84
N SER A 391 19.75 9.03 9.18
CA SER A 391 20.85 8.32 9.80
C SER A 391 21.54 9.14 10.90
N GLY A 392 21.57 10.49 10.72
CA GLY A 392 22.13 11.46 11.66
C GLY A 392 21.12 12.09 12.61
N LEU A 393 19.90 11.53 12.74
CA LEU A 393 18.86 12.14 13.57
C LEU A 393 19.22 12.03 15.06
N GLU A 394 19.27 13.18 15.75
CA GLU A 394 19.58 13.27 17.17
C GLU A 394 18.31 13.25 18.03
N PRO A 395 18.40 12.75 19.29
CA PRO A 395 17.29 12.85 20.24
C PRO A 395 16.86 14.29 20.47
N GLY A 396 15.57 14.51 20.65
CA GLY A 396 15.02 15.85 20.90
C GLY A 396 15.49 16.43 22.23
N TYR A 397 15.97 17.67 22.19
CA TYR A 397 16.35 18.42 23.38
C TYR A 397 15.44 19.63 23.56
N VAL A 398 15.06 19.90 24.81
CA VAL A 398 14.37 21.16 25.12
C VAL A 398 15.41 22.26 25.27
N ASN A 399 15.57 23.12 24.28
CA ASN A 399 16.43 24.27 24.33
C ASN A 399 15.85 25.35 25.29
N VAL A 400 16.29 25.35 26.53
CA VAL A 400 15.95 26.41 27.49
C VAL A 400 16.89 27.58 27.31
N LYS A 401 16.46 28.68 26.67
CA LYS A 401 17.20 29.94 26.68
C LYS A 401 17.17 30.53 28.08
N VAL A 402 18.20 30.30 28.87
CA VAL A 402 18.40 30.96 30.16
C VAL A 402 18.82 32.41 29.90
N LYS A 403 17.88 33.36 30.04
CA LYS A 403 18.21 34.78 30.12
C LYS A 403 18.77 35.08 31.52
N GLY A 404 20.07 34.92 31.71
CA GLY A 404 20.74 35.27 32.96
C GLY A 404 22.21 34.88 32.91
N THR A 405 23.06 35.73 33.42
CA THR A 405 24.48 35.44 33.60
C THR A 405 24.60 34.40 34.74
N VAL A 406 25.03 33.18 34.42
CA VAL A 406 25.39 32.23 35.48
C VAL A 406 26.62 32.76 36.20
N LYS A 407 26.46 33.23 37.44
CA LYS A 407 27.61 33.53 38.30
C LYS A 407 28.25 32.20 38.69
N THR A 408 29.36 31.88 38.07
CA THR A 408 30.23 30.78 38.52
C THR A 408 30.68 31.15 39.94
N LYS A 409 30.33 30.30 40.91
CA LYS A 409 30.87 30.42 42.27
C LYS A 409 32.33 29.95 42.18
N GLU A 410 33.26 30.92 42.27
CA GLU A 410 34.67 30.61 42.49
C GLU A 410 34.77 29.83 43.81
N GLN A 411 35.36 28.66 43.75
CA GLN A 411 35.75 27.90 44.93
C GLN A 411 36.90 28.64 45.60
N SER A 412 36.67 29.15 46.78
CA SER A 412 37.67 29.60 47.74
C SER A 412 38.16 28.42 48.57
#